data_df8761deb75e0e60cae177920217a9d3
#
_entry.id   df8761deb75e0e60cae177920217a9d3
#
_cell.length_a   1.000
_cell.length_b   1.000
_cell.length_c   1.000
_cell.angle_alpha   90.00
_cell.angle_beta   90.00
_cell.angle_gamma   90.00
#
_symmetry.space_group_name_H-M   'P 1'
#
loop_
_entity.id
_entity.type
_entity.pdbx_description
1 polymer ?
#
loop_
_entity_poly.entity_id
_entity_poly.type
_entity_poly.pdbx_seq_one_letter_code
_entity_poly.pdbx_strand_id
1 'polypeptide(L)' 'MSTFDLVMPKMGESVEEATITKWFVKVGDTVEEDQVLLEIATDKVDSEIPSPVAGVIKEIRYEVNALVPVGEVIAVVSLD' A
#
# COMPACT_ATOMS: atom_id res chain seq x y z
N MET A 1 19.72 -9.34 -3.01
CA MET A 1 18.79 -8.36 -2.49
C MET A 1 17.38 -8.69 -2.94
N SER A 2 16.46 -8.76 -2.00
CA SER A 2 15.08 -9.13 -2.29
C SER A 2 14.15 -7.98 -1.97
N THR A 3 13.16 -7.78 -2.82
CA THR A 3 12.14 -6.77 -2.59
C THR A 3 10.76 -7.38 -2.82
N PHE A 4 9.78 -6.75 -2.23
CA PHE A 4 8.39 -7.12 -2.41
C PHE A 4 7.63 -5.90 -2.92
N ASP A 5 6.92 -6.06 -4.02
CA ASP A 5 6.10 -4.99 -4.58
C ASP A 5 4.72 -5.04 -3.95
N LEU A 6 4.35 -3.98 -3.23
CA LEU A 6 3.02 -3.87 -2.67
C LEU A 6 2.13 -3.24 -3.73
N VAL A 7 1.12 -3.99 -4.17
CA VAL A 7 0.20 -3.51 -5.21
C VAL A 7 -1.13 -3.13 -4.60
N MET A 8 -1.84 -2.24 -5.29
CA MET A 8 -3.18 -1.85 -4.88
C MET A 8 -4.11 -3.06 -5.03
N PRO A 9 -4.69 -3.57 -3.93
CA PRO A 9 -5.56 -4.73 -4.02
C PRO A 9 -6.92 -4.37 -4.60
N LYS A 10 -7.57 -5.37 -5.17
CA LYS A 10 -8.92 -5.21 -5.68
C LYS A 10 -9.90 -5.25 -4.50
N MET A 11 -10.66 -4.19 -4.34
CA MET A 11 -11.57 -4.02 -3.21
C MET A 11 -12.98 -4.57 -3.47
N GLY A 12 -13.25 -4.96 -4.71
CA GLY A 12 -14.55 -5.50 -5.11
C GLY A 12 -14.60 -5.67 -6.60
N GLU A 13 -15.60 -6.39 -7.11
CA GLU A 13 -15.66 -6.70 -8.53
C GLU A 13 -15.77 -5.48 -9.43
N SER A 14 -16.43 -4.44 -8.94
CA SER A 14 -16.63 -3.23 -9.73
C SER A 14 -15.69 -2.08 -9.31
N VAL A 15 -14.75 -2.35 -8.41
CA VAL A 15 -13.80 -1.34 -7.95
C VAL A 15 -12.52 -1.47 -8.76
N GLU A 16 -12.20 -0.43 -9.52
CA GLU A 16 -11.02 -0.43 -10.40
C GLU A 16 -9.90 0.47 -9.88
N GLU A 17 -10.19 1.32 -8.91
CA GLU A 17 -9.21 2.24 -8.37
C GLU A 17 -9.60 2.67 -6.96
N ALA A 18 -8.63 3.19 -6.21
CA ALA A 18 -8.86 3.67 -4.86
C ALA A 18 -7.98 4.87 -4.61
N THR A 19 -8.41 5.73 -3.69
CA THR A 19 -7.64 6.90 -3.29
C THR A 19 -6.90 6.59 -1.99
N ILE A 20 -5.62 6.95 -1.94
CA ILE A 20 -4.84 6.82 -0.71
C ILE A 20 -5.23 7.98 0.20
N THR A 21 -5.78 7.65 1.38
CA THR A 21 -6.23 8.67 2.32
C THR A 21 -5.20 8.96 3.40
N LYS A 22 -4.36 7.96 3.72
CA LYS A 22 -3.36 8.14 4.76
C LYS A 22 -2.24 7.11 4.63
N TRP A 23 -1.00 7.53 4.86
CA TRP A 23 0.14 6.64 5.03
C TRP A 23 0.54 6.62 6.49
N PHE A 24 0.70 5.42 7.05
CA PHE A 24 1.13 5.25 8.45
C PHE A 24 2.63 5.06 8.57
N VAL A 25 3.32 4.87 7.44
CA VAL A 25 4.77 4.65 7.39
C VAL A 25 5.37 5.51 6.29
N LYS A 26 6.68 5.62 6.29
CA LYS A 26 7.42 6.38 5.28
C LYS A 26 8.65 5.60 4.85
N VAL A 27 9.31 6.07 3.80
CA VAL A 27 10.54 5.45 3.30
C VAL A 27 11.56 5.38 4.42
N GLY A 28 12.14 4.21 4.61
CA GLY A 28 13.10 3.95 5.67
C GLY A 28 12.51 3.32 6.92
N ASP A 29 11.19 3.30 7.06
CA ASP A 29 10.55 2.68 8.22
C ASP A 29 10.61 1.17 8.13
N THR A 30 10.85 0.53 9.27
CA THR A 30 10.76 -0.91 9.40
C THR A 30 9.31 -1.30 9.64
N VAL A 31 8.85 -2.30 8.92
CA VAL A 31 7.47 -2.78 9.05
C VAL A 31 7.46 -4.26 9.36
N GLU A 32 6.40 -4.69 10.01
CA GLU A 32 6.20 -6.10 10.34
C GLU A 32 5.04 -6.66 9.53
N GLU A 33 4.99 -7.98 9.44
CA GLU A 33 3.89 -8.66 8.78
C GLU A 33 2.58 -8.29 9.49
N ASP A 34 1.55 -8.00 8.69
CA ASP A 34 0.22 -7.60 9.16
C ASP A 34 0.15 -6.18 9.75
N GLN A 35 1.25 -5.46 9.79
CA GLN A 35 1.22 -4.07 10.21
C GLN A 35 0.51 -3.23 9.15
N VAL A 36 -0.43 -2.38 9.56
CA VAL A 36 -1.15 -1.51 8.63
C VAL A 36 -0.19 -0.46 8.09
N LEU A 37 -0.09 -0.37 6.78
CA LEU A 37 0.82 0.55 6.10
C LEU A 37 0.14 1.81 5.62
N LEU A 38 -1.09 1.70 5.15
CA LEU A 38 -1.81 2.84 4.60
C LEU A 38 -3.31 2.58 4.65
N GLU A 39 -4.05 3.65 4.49
CA GLU A 39 -5.50 3.60 4.42
C GLU A 39 -5.93 4.09 3.05
N ILE A 40 -6.89 3.40 2.46
CA ILE A 40 -7.44 3.76 1.16
C ILE A 40 -8.95 3.87 1.24
N ALA A 41 -9.52 4.59 0.28
CA ALA A 41 -10.96 4.76 0.21
C ALA A 41 -11.43 4.65 -1.23
N THR A 42 -12.59 4.04 -1.37
CA THR A 42 -13.35 4.05 -2.62
C THR A 42 -14.61 4.86 -2.39
N ASP A 43 -15.44 4.98 -3.42
CA ASP A 43 -16.71 5.71 -3.28
C ASP A 43 -17.70 5.04 -2.32
N LYS A 44 -17.43 3.79 -1.93
CA LYS A 44 -18.34 3.01 -1.10
C LYS A 44 -17.77 2.57 0.23
N VAL A 45 -16.45 2.47 0.36
CA VAL A 45 -15.85 1.85 1.54
C VAL A 45 -14.42 2.36 1.76
N ASP A 46 -14.05 2.44 3.03
CA ASP A 46 -12.68 2.73 3.46
C ASP A 46 -12.05 1.40 3.86
N SER A 47 -10.76 1.25 3.62
CA SER A 47 -10.07 0.03 3.95
C SER A 47 -8.62 0.33 4.34
N GLU A 48 -8.02 -0.60 5.09
CA GLU A 48 -6.62 -0.52 5.47
C GLU A 48 -5.84 -1.60 4.77
N ILE A 49 -4.61 -1.29 4.39
CA ILE A 49 -3.74 -2.22 3.70
C ILE A 49 -2.64 -2.65 4.66
N PRO A 50 -2.64 -3.91 5.11
CA PRO A 50 -1.55 -4.41 5.95
C PRO A 50 -0.37 -4.87 5.09
N SER A 51 0.81 -4.91 5.72
CA SER A 51 1.98 -5.44 5.05
C SER A 51 1.90 -6.97 5.00
N PRO A 52 2.07 -7.57 3.83
CA PRO A 52 2.12 -9.03 3.75
C PRO A 52 3.48 -9.60 4.15
N VAL A 53 4.47 -8.74 4.38
CA VAL A 53 5.83 -9.17 4.69
C VAL A 53 6.46 -8.23 5.70
N ALA A 54 7.50 -8.71 6.38
CA ALA A 54 8.33 -7.88 7.25
C ALA A 54 9.51 -7.36 6.45
N GLY A 55 9.88 -6.11 6.66
CA GLY A 55 10.99 -5.51 5.93
C GLY A 55 11.09 -4.03 6.19
N VAL A 56 11.72 -3.32 5.26
CA VAL A 56 11.90 -1.87 5.35
C VAL A 56 11.29 -1.24 4.10
N ILE A 57 10.55 -0.17 4.29
CA ILE A 57 9.96 0.56 3.15
C ILE A 57 11.08 1.19 2.35
N LYS A 58 11.24 0.72 1.13
CA LYS A 58 12.28 1.18 0.23
C LYS A 58 11.82 2.33 -0.64
N GLU A 59 10.55 2.29 -1.07
CA GLU A 59 10.01 3.28 -1.99
C GLU A 59 8.51 3.39 -1.79
N ILE A 60 7.99 4.61 -1.89
CA ILE A 60 6.54 4.88 -1.92
C ILE A 60 6.29 5.59 -3.24
N ARG A 61 5.47 4.97 -4.10
CA ARG A 61 5.24 5.47 -5.46
C ARG A 61 4.05 6.41 -5.59
N TYR A 62 3.16 6.41 -4.61
CA TYR A 62 1.97 7.26 -4.62
C TYR A 62 1.80 7.89 -3.25
N GLU A 63 1.43 9.15 -3.23
CA GLU A 63 1.26 9.89 -1.99
C GLU A 63 -0.20 9.97 -1.58
N VAL A 64 -0.44 10.58 -0.42
CA VAL A 64 -1.80 10.85 0.06
C VAL A 64 -2.56 11.65 -0.99
N ASN A 65 -3.81 11.33 -1.18
CA ASN A 65 -4.74 11.90 -2.15
C ASN A 65 -4.54 11.40 -3.58
N ALA A 66 -3.58 10.49 -3.81
CA ALA A 66 -3.40 9.92 -5.14
C ALA A 66 -4.49 8.89 -5.43
N LEU A 67 -4.99 8.92 -6.65
CA LEU A 67 -5.94 7.93 -7.13
C LEU A 67 -5.13 6.85 -7.85
N VAL A 68 -5.19 5.62 -7.34
CA VAL A 68 -4.33 4.54 -7.80
C VAL A 68 -5.17 3.42 -8.40
N PRO A 69 -4.91 3.03 -9.65
CA PRO A 69 -5.59 1.88 -10.23
C PRO A 69 -5.22 0.57 -9.52
N VAL A 70 -6.18 -0.33 -9.45
CA VAL A 70 -5.93 -1.67 -8.90
C VAL A 70 -4.84 -2.35 -9.72
N GLY A 71 -3.90 -3.00 -9.03
CA GLY A 71 -2.79 -3.70 -9.68
C GLY A 71 -1.52 -2.89 -9.83
N GLU A 72 -1.58 -1.58 -9.59
CA GLU A 72 -0.38 -0.74 -9.65
C GLU A 72 0.46 -0.92 -8.38
N VAL A 73 1.77 -0.86 -8.55
CA VAL A 73 2.69 -0.93 -7.41
C VAL A 73 2.64 0.38 -6.66
N ILE A 74 2.27 0.33 -5.38
CA ILE A 74 2.16 1.54 -4.55
C ILE A 74 3.37 1.75 -3.65
N ALA A 75 4.06 0.67 -3.32
CA ALA A 75 5.27 0.76 -2.49
C ALA A 75 6.16 -0.45 -2.77
N VAL A 76 7.43 -0.30 -2.42
CA VAL A 76 8.40 -1.39 -2.51
C VAL A 76 8.98 -1.61 -1.12
N VAL A 77 8.96 -2.85 -0.66
CA VAL A 77 9.49 -3.24 0.64
C VAL A 77 10.77 -4.04 0.43
N SER A 78 11.83 -3.63 1.11
CA SER A 78 13.09 -4.39 1.11
C SER A 78 12.99 -5.51 2.12
N LEU A 79 13.29 -6.72 1.69
CA LEU A 79 13.24 -7.91 2.53
C LEU A 79 14.60 -8.25 3.16
N ASP A 80 15.61 -7.53 2.80
CA ASP A 80 16.97 -7.77 3.30
C ASP A 80 17.28 -7.01 4.57
#